data_9628fffc97019ded67e5d8d6917d102a
#
_entry.id   9628fffc97019ded67e5d8d6917d102a
#
_cell.length_a   1.000
_cell.length_b   1.000
_cell.length_c   1.000
_cell.angle_alpha   90.00
_cell.angle_beta   90.00
_cell.angle_gamma   90.00
#
_symmetry.space_group_name_H-M   'P 1'
#
loop_
_entity.id
_entity.type
_entity.pdbx_description
1 polymer ?
#
loop_
_entity_poly.entity_id
_entity_poly.type
_entity_poly.pdbx_seq_one_letter_code
_entity_poly.pdbx_strand_id
1 'polypeptide(L)'
;PLAGRGPGDIDFTIVRENNEGEYSQMGGRIYAGTEREMVIQESVFTREGVDKVLRFAFEQAVKRRGHLTSATKSNGIIHTMPYWDERFEAMKPAFPDIETDQFHIDILSAHFVQHPDWFDVVVGSNLFGDILSDLGAAVVGGMGLAPAANINPEKEYPSMFEPVHGSAPDIAGQNIANPIAQIWTGAMMLDHLGHEDAGKAITDAIEAVLAEGGGLTRDLGGTA
;
A
#
# COMPACT_ATOMS: atom_id res chain seq x y z
N PRO A 1 2.86 17.23 1.52
CA PRO A 1 2.80 16.65 2.88
C PRO A 1 1.80 17.38 3.76
N LEU A 2 1.35 16.72 4.81
CA LEU A 2 0.50 17.33 5.81
C LEU A 2 1.21 18.52 6.49
N ALA A 3 0.46 19.60 6.73
CA ALA A 3 1.01 20.79 7.40
C ALA A 3 1.53 20.43 8.81
N GLY A 4 2.72 20.91 9.14
CA GLY A 4 3.36 20.68 10.45
C GLY A 4 4.07 19.32 10.59
N ARG A 5 4.20 18.56 9.52
CA ARG A 5 4.98 17.31 9.47
C ARG A 5 6.25 17.52 8.66
N GLY A 6 7.34 16.94 9.11
CA GLY A 6 8.65 16.99 8.48
C GLY A 6 9.19 15.60 8.13
N PRO A 7 10.41 15.52 7.57
CA PRO A 7 11.07 14.26 7.29
C PRO A 7 11.15 13.35 8.53
N GLY A 8 10.76 12.08 8.37
CA GLY A 8 10.76 11.09 9.46
C GLY A 8 9.50 11.07 10.34
N ASP A 9 8.62 12.07 10.23
CA ASP A 9 7.36 12.07 11.01
C ASP A 9 6.32 11.08 10.48
N ILE A 10 6.40 10.73 9.20
CA ILE A 10 5.52 9.77 8.53
C ILE A 10 6.38 8.74 7.81
N ASP A 11 6.37 7.51 8.32
CA ASP A 11 7.13 6.40 7.77
C ASP A 11 6.36 5.10 7.99
N PHE A 12 5.59 4.67 7.00
CA PHE A 12 4.86 3.41 7.05
C PHE A 12 4.89 2.67 5.72
N THR A 13 4.66 1.38 5.78
CA THR A 13 4.52 0.50 4.62
C THR A 13 3.11 -0.07 4.57
N ILE A 14 2.49 -0.06 3.40
CA ILE A 14 1.17 -0.67 3.17
C ILE A 14 1.38 -1.99 2.43
N VAL A 15 0.84 -3.05 3.01
CA VAL A 15 0.79 -4.39 2.41
C VAL A 15 -0.63 -4.64 1.91
N ARG A 16 -0.79 -4.75 0.59
CA ARG A 16 -2.06 -4.95 -0.10
C ARG A 16 -2.15 -6.37 -0.61
N GLU A 17 -3.26 -7.06 -0.36
CA GLU A 17 -3.64 -8.23 -1.12
C GLU A 17 -3.90 -7.82 -2.58
N ASN A 18 -3.38 -8.56 -3.57
CA ASN A 18 -3.47 -8.13 -4.97
C ASN A 18 -3.89 -9.24 -5.96
N ASN A 19 -4.39 -10.38 -5.49
CA ASN A 19 -4.81 -11.48 -6.35
C ASN A 19 -6.32 -11.78 -6.28
N GLU A 20 -6.93 -11.52 -5.15
CA GLU A 20 -8.33 -11.86 -4.86
C GLU A 20 -9.05 -10.69 -4.16
N GLY A 21 -10.04 -10.95 -3.35
CA GLY A 21 -10.77 -9.93 -2.60
C GLY A 21 -11.90 -9.30 -3.39
N GLU A 22 -12.05 -8.01 -3.25
CA GLU A 22 -13.16 -7.23 -3.78
C GLU A 22 -13.07 -7.00 -5.30
N TYR A 23 -11.87 -7.13 -5.88
CA TYR A 23 -11.65 -7.02 -7.32
C TYR A 23 -11.80 -8.36 -8.07
N SER A 24 -12.44 -9.36 -7.42
CA SER A 24 -12.75 -10.61 -8.11
C SER A 24 -13.65 -10.36 -9.34
N GLN A 25 -13.51 -11.22 -10.34
CA GLN A 25 -14.36 -11.15 -11.54
C GLN A 25 -15.65 -12.00 -11.41
N MET A 26 -15.98 -12.42 -10.20
CA MET A 26 -17.19 -13.18 -9.91
C MET A 26 -18.38 -12.23 -9.78
N GLY A 27 -19.39 -12.47 -10.59
CA GLY A 27 -20.59 -11.65 -10.60
C GLY A 27 -21.27 -11.64 -11.95
N GLY A 28 -22.19 -10.71 -12.12
CA GLY A 28 -22.93 -10.57 -13.38
C GLY A 28 -24.05 -9.56 -13.33
N ARG A 29 -24.69 -9.41 -14.47
CA ARG A 29 -25.86 -8.55 -14.65
C ARG A 29 -27.03 -9.37 -15.13
N ILE A 30 -28.18 -9.28 -14.47
CA ILE A 30 -29.42 -9.94 -14.85
C ILE A 30 -30.52 -8.91 -15.12
N TYR A 31 -31.46 -9.25 -15.96
CA TYR A 31 -32.55 -8.38 -16.46
C TYR A 31 -32.06 -7.05 -17.06
N ALA A 32 -30.92 -7.10 -17.77
CA ALA A 32 -30.29 -5.92 -18.35
C ALA A 32 -31.25 -5.10 -19.21
N GLY A 33 -31.25 -3.77 -19.06
CA GLY A 33 -32.09 -2.83 -19.78
C GLY A 33 -33.56 -2.78 -19.34
N THR A 34 -33.93 -3.42 -18.23
CA THR A 34 -35.28 -3.33 -17.64
C THR A 34 -35.23 -2.65 -16.27
N GLU A 35 -36.42 -2.24 -15.75
CA GLU A 35 -36.53 -1.70 -14.39
C GLU A 35 -36.13 -2.70 -13.29
N ARG A 36 -36.00 -3.97 -13.61
CA ARG A 36 -35.58 -5.05 -12.70
C ARG A 36 -34.09 -5.35 -12.80
N GLU A 37 -33.35 -4.57 -13.56
CA GLU A 37 -31.92 -4.78 -13.73
C GLU A 37 -31.21 -4.89 -12.40
N MET A 38 -30.39 -5.95 -12.25
CA MET A 38 -29.60 -6.24 -11.06
C MET A 38 -28.16 -6.50 -11.47
N VAL A 39 -27.21 -5.95 -10.73
CA VAL A 39 -25.76 -6.20 -10.89
C VAL A 39 -25.23 -6.77 -9.59
N ILE A 40 -24.47 -7.83 -9.69
CA ILE A 40 -23.82 -8.51 -8.56
C ILE A 40 -22.33 -8.59 -8.85
N GLN A 41 -21.51 -8.22 -7.88
CA GLN A 41 -20.08 -8.53 -7.86
C GLN A 41 -19.75 -9.10 -6.48
N GLU A 42 -19.05 -10.21 -6.45
CA GLU A 42 -18.73 -10.92 -5.22
C GLU A 42 -17.28 -10.68 -4.81
N SER A 43 -17.02 -10.56 -3.51
CA SER A 43 -15.68 -10.59 -2.93
C SER A 43 -15.29 -12.02 -2.61
N VAL A 44 -14.10 -12.43 -2.98
CA VAL A 44 -13.57 -13.79 -2.76
C VAL A 44 -12.34 -13.72 -1.88
N PHE A 45 -12.37 -14.45 -0.77
CA PHE A 45 -11.26 -14.55 0.18
C PHE A 45 -10.96 -16.03 0.42
N THR A 46 -9.81 -16.48 -0.05
CA THR A 46 -9.35 -17.84 0.25
C THR A 46 -8.47 -17.85 1.50
N ARG A 47 -8.41 -18.99 2.17
CA ARG A 47 -7.51 -19.14 3.32
C ARG A 47 -6.05 -18.95 2.90
N GLU A 48 -5.68 -19.50 1.76
CA GLU A 48 -4.32 -19.43 1.22
C GLU A 48 -3.91 -17.97 0.94
N GLY A 49 -4.74 -17.22 0.21
CA GLY A 49 -4.47 -15.83 -0.13
C GLY A 49 -4.40 -14.92 1.10
N VAL A 50 -5.38 -15.02 2.00
CA VAL A 50 -5.41 -14.23 3.24
C VAL A 50 -4.22 -14.57 4.15
N ASP A 51 -3.94 -15.86 4.38
CA ASP A 51 -2.82 -16.27 5.23
C ASP A 51 -1.46 -15.83 4.64
N LYS A 52 -1.33 -15.83 3.31
CA LYS A 52 -0.10 -15.41 2.62
C LYS A 52 0.17 -13.93 2.81
N VAL A 53 -0.78 -13.07 2.54
CA VAL A 53 -0.60 -11.61 2.66
C VAL A 53 -0.43 -11.19 4.12
N LEU A 54 -1.18 -11.78 5.06
CA LEU A 54 -1.03 -11.51 6.48
C LEU A 54 0.36 -11.92 6.98
N ARG A 55 0.85 -13.12 6.63
CA ARG A 55 2.20 -13.56 6.99
C ARG A 55 3.25 -12.58 6.48
N PHE A 56 3.18 -12.18 5.22
CA PHE A 56 4.11 -11.21 4.66
C PHE A 56 4.09 -9.89 5.43
N ALA A 57 2.90 -9.40 5.81
CA ALA A 57 2.76 -8.18 6.60
C ALA A 57 3.41 -8.28 7.99
N PHE A 58 3.19 -9.40 8.70
CA PHE A 58 3.87 -9.67 9.97
C PHE A 58 5.41 -9.74 9.80
N GLU A 59 5.90 -10.38 8.76
CA GLU A 59 7.33 -10.45 8.44
C GLU A 59 7.93 -9.07 8.12
N GLN A 60 7.16 -8.18 7.48
CA GLN A 60 7.58 -6.79 7.31
C GLN A 60 7.63 -6.04 8.64
N ALA A 61 6.66 -6.23 9.53
CA ALA A 61 6.66 -5.62 10.85
C ALA A 61 7.88 -6.06 11.69
N VAL A 62 8.28 -7.34 11.60
CA VAL A 62 9.52 -7.85 12.24
C VAL A 62 10.76 -7.09 11.77
N LYS A 63 10.82 -6.72 10.49
CA LYS A 63 11.96 -5.99 9.88
C LYS A 63 11.96 -4.50 10.17
N ARG A 64 10.84 -3.96 10.65
CA ARG A 64 10.64 -2.53 10.90
C ARG A 64 10.53 -2.26 12.41
N ARG A 65 9.52 -1.50 12.83
CA ARG A 65 9.36 -1.05 14.23
C ARG A 65 8.55 -2.01 15.11
N GLY A 66 8.09 -3.14 14.58
CA GLY A 66 7.39 -4.16 15.34
C GLY A 66 5.90 -3.87 15.55
N HIS A 67 5.27 -3.05 14.72
CA HIS A 67 3.86 -2.74 14.84
C HIS A 67 3.10 -3.04 13.52
N LEU A 68 1.97 -3.73 13.60
CA LEU A 68 1.13 -4.09 12.46
C LEU A 68 -0.33 -3.70 12.70
N THR A 69 -0.86 -2.86 11.82
CA THR A 69 -2.27 -2.47 11.81
C THR A 69 -3.02 -3.20 10.70
N SER A 70 -4.14 -3.87 11.03
CA SER A 70 -5.02 -4.50 10.06
C SER A 70 -6.22 -3.63 9.73
N ALA A 71 -6.46 -3.41 8.43
CA ALA A 71 -7.67 -2.75 7.92
C ALA A 71 -8.81 -3.75 7.79
N THR A 72 -9.98 -3.44 8.34
CA THR A 72 -11.18 -4.29 8.29
C THR A 72 -12.45 -3.48 8.06
N LYS A 73 -13.57 -4.14 7.84
CA LYS A 73 -14.93 -3.57 7.84
C LYS A 73 -15.94 -4.62 8.30
N SER A 74 -15.59 -5.43 9.29
CA SER A 74 -16.39 -6.56 9.77
C SER A 74 -17.75 -6.16 10.37
N ASN A 75 -17.91 -4.89 10.76
CA ASN A 75 -19.20 -4.36 11.22
C ASN A 75 -20.21 -4.10 10.08
N GLY A 76 -19.80 -4.21 8.81
CA GLY A 76 -20.66 -3.94 7.65
C GLY A 76 -20.57 -5.03 6.57
N ILE A 77 -19.38 -5.61 6.37
CA ILE A 77 -19.13 -6.69 5.41
C ILE A 77 -19.08 -8.00 6.19
N ILE A 78 -20.26 -8.56 6.46
CA ILE A 78 -20.51 -9.52 7.52
C ILE A 78 -20.02 -10.97 7.27
N HIS A 79 -19.44 -11.27 6.12
CA HIS A 79 -18.91 -12.61 5.81
C HIS A 79 -17.41 -12.58 5.58
N THR A 80 -16.93 -11.81 4.62
CA THR A 80 -15.51 -11.80 4.24
C THR A 80 -14.63 -11.10 5.26
N MET A 81 -15.08 -9.98 5.84
CA MET A 81 -14.25 -9.24 6.79
C MET A 81 -14.15 -9.89 8.18
N PRO A 82 -15.19 -10.49 8.78
CA PRO A 82 -14.99 -11.33 9.97
C PRO A 82 -14.05 -12.50 9.74
N TYR A 83 -14.04 -13.09 8.53
CA TYR A 83 -13.07 -14.12 8.17
C TYR A 83 -11.64 -13.56 8.11
N TRP A 84 -11.44 -12.38 7.52
CA TRP A 84 -10.16 -11.66 7.54
C TRP A 84 -9.67 -11.43 8.98
N ASP A 85 -10.54 -10.93 9.85
CA ASP A 85 -10.25 -10.69 11.26
C ASP A 85 -9.85 -12.00 11.99
N GLU A 86 -10.59 -13.09 11.75
CA GLU A 86 -10.28 -14.42 12.30
C GLU A 86 -8.88 -14.88 11.88
N ARG A 87 -8.51 -14.71 10.60
CA ARG A 87 -7.18 -15.10 10.11
C ARG A 87 -6.08 -14.25 10.70
N PHE A 88 -6.32 -12.94 10.85
CA PHE A 88 -5.39 -12.03 11.49
C PHE A 88 -5.11 -12.43 12.94
N GLU A 89 -6.16 -12.66 13.73
CA GLU A 89 -6.03 -13.12 15.11
C GLU A 89 -5.33 -14.50 15.21
N ALA A 90 -5.63 -15.42 14.32
CA ALA A 90 -5.03 -16.75 14.30
C ALA A 90 -3.52 -16.72 13.97
N MET A 91 -3.03 -15.66 13.36
CA MET A 91 -1.60 -15.51 13.01
C MET A 91 -0.75 -14.91 14.14
N LYS A 92 -1.32 -14.07 15.01
CA LYS A 92 -0.61 -13.40 16.11
C LYS A 92 0.29 -14.32 16.96
N PRO A 93 -0.12 -15.55 17.33
CA PRO A 93 0.74 -16.42 18.13
C PRO A 93 2.06 -16.83 17.47
N ALA A 94 2.15 -16.74 16.14
CA ALA A 94 3.40 -17.00 15.42
C ALA A 94 4.37 -15.80 15.46
N PHE A 95 3.91 -14.61 15.86
CA PHE A 95 4.68 -13.37 15.92
C PHE A 95 4.45 -12.65 17.27
N PRO A 96 4.84 -13.27 18.39
CA PRO A 96 4.46 -12.80 19.74
C PRO A 96 5.05 -11.43 20.10
N ASP A 97 6.10 -10.99 19.42
CA ASP A 97 6.79 -9.72 19.70
C ASP A 97 6.22 -8.56 18.85
N ILE A 98 5.23 -8.81 18.00
CA ILE A 98 4.61 -7.79 17.16
C ILE A 98 3.38 -7.20 17.87
N GLU A 99 3.41 -5.90 18.12
CA GLU A 99 2.24 -5.15 18.56
C GLU A 99 1.23 -5.03 17.41
N THR A 100 -0.05 -5.21 17.72
CA THR A 100 -1.06 -5.23 16.66
C THR A 100 -2.29 -4.41 17.00
N ASP A 101 -2.74 -3.61 16.01
CA ASP A 101 -3.99 -2.89 16.02
C ASP A 101 -4.90 -3.35 14.89
N GLN A 102 -6.19 -3.10 15.04
CA GLN A 102 -7.17 -3.32 13.99
C GLN A 102 -8.22 -2.20 13.97
N PHE A 103 -8.41 -1.60 12.81
CA PHE A 103 -9.37 -0.52 12.63
C PHE A 103 -10.31 -0.79 11.45
N HIS A 104 -11.57 -0.36 11.57
CA HIS A 104 -12.44 -0.27 10.42
C HIS A 104 -11.91 0.77 9.43
N ILE A 105 -12.03 0.49 8.12
CA ILE A 105 -11.40 1.28 7.06
C ILE A 105 -11.77 2.78 7.09
N ASP A 106 -12.99 3.11 7.48
CA ASP A 106 -13.46 4.49 7.59
C ASP A 106 -12.70 5.28 8.67
N ILE A 107 -12.58 4.74 9.87
CA ILE A 107 -11.81 5.39 10.94
C ILE A 107 -10.29 5.29 10.68
N LEU A 108 -9.81 4.20 10.09
CA LEU A 108 -8.41 4.07 9.70
C LEU A 108 -8.01 5.17 8.71
N SER A 109 -8.84 5.44 7.71
CA SER A 109 -8.61 6.53 6.75
C SER A 109 -8.54 7.90 7.43
N ALA A 110 -9.37 8.13 8.46
CA ALA A 110 -9.30 9.37 9.25
C ALA A 110 -7.99 9.44 10.05
N HIS A 111 -7.55 8.32 10.64
CA HIS A 111 -6.29 8.26 11.40
C HIS A 111 -5.06 8.46 10.50
N PHE A 112 -5.07 8.02 9.25
CA PHE A 112 -4.00 8.29 8.28
C PHE A 112 -3.74 9.80 8.10
N VAL A 113 -4.79 10.62 8.22
CA VAL A 113 -4.68 12.08 8.13
C VAL A 113 -4.36 12.72 9.49
N GLN A 114 -4.99 12.25 10.56
CA GLN A 114 -4.88 12.86 11.88
C GLN A 114 -3.61 12.41 12.63
N HIS A 115 -3.26 11.14 12.50
CA HIS A 115 -2.21 10.46 13.26
C HIS A 115 -1.35 9.52 12.37
N PRO A 116 -0.77 10.01 11.26
CA PRO A 116 0.01 9.15 10.36
C PRO A 116 1.26 8.55 11.04
N ASP A 117 1.71 9.16 12.12
CA ASP A 117 2.82 8.73 12.98
C ASP A 117 2.52 7.47 13.81
N TRP A 118 1.26 7.03 13.91
CA TRP A 118 0.91 5.80 14.61
C TRP A 118 1.29 4.52 13.85
N PHE A 119 1.40 4.60 12.53
CA PHE A 119 1.49 3.44 11.67
C PHE A 119 2.94 3.06 11.32
N ASP A 120 3.24 1.76 11.34
CA ASP A 120 4.48 1.18 10.87
C ASP A 120 4.22 0.29 9.64
N VAL A 121 3.55 -0.85 9.82
CA VAL A 121 3.05 -1.67 8.72
C VAL A 121 1.52 -1.70 8.78
N VAL A 122 0.88 -1.49 7.66
CA VAL A 122 -0.58 -1.56 7.54
C VAL A 122 -0.93 -2.61 6.50
N VAL A 123 -1.79 -3.57 6.87
CA VAL A 123 -2.25 -4.61 5.95
C VAL A 123 -3.73 -4.44 5.64
N GLY A 124 -4.09 -4.58 4.38
CA GLY A 124 -5.47 -4.53 3.92
C GLY A 124 -5.77 -5.51 2.80
N SER A 125 -7.08 -5.79 2.65
CA SER A 125 -7.60 -6.49 1.48
C SER A 125 -7.28 -5.71 0.19
N ASN A 126 -7.60 -6.27 -0.95
CA ASN A 126 -7.30 -5.65 -2.24
C ASN A 126 -7.88 -4.22 -2.34
N LEU A 127 -9.15 -4.03 -2.03
CA LEU A 127 -9.79 -2.70 -2.08
C LEU A 127 -9.24 -1.77 -0.98
N PHE A 128 -9.09 -2.27 0.23
CA PHE A 128 -8.63 -1.41 1.34
C PHE A 128 -7.17 -1.01 1.19
N GLY A 129 -6.34 -1.92 0.71
CA GLY A 129 -4.94 -1.62 0.38
C GLY A 129 -4.82 -0.60 -0.75
N ASP A 130 -5.67 -0.70 -1.78
CA ASP A 130 -5.74 0.26 -2.88
C ASP A 130 -6.05 1.69 -2.38
N ILE A 131 -7.13 1.83 -1.60
CA ILE A 131 -7.53 3.13 -1.04
C ILE A 131 -6.45 3.71 -0.13
N LEU A 132 -5.88 2.87 0.73
CA LEU A 132 -4.88 3.33 1.71
C LEU A 132 -3.54 3.67 1.06
N SER A 133 -3.13 3.02 -0.02
CA SER A 133 -1.89 3.35 -0.73
C SER A 133 -1.94 4.75 -1.36
N ASP A 134 -3.05 5.11 -1.98
CA ASP A 134 -3.25 6.45 -2.54
C ASP A 134 -3.35 7.52 -1.45
N LEU A 135 -4.09 7.22 -0.38
CA LEU A 135 -4.19 8.11 0.78
C LEU A 135 -2.81 8.30 1.45
N GLY A 136 -2.05 7.22 1.62
CA GLY A 136 -0.69 7.24 2.15
C GLY A 136 0.23 8.11 1.31
N ALA A 137 0.22 7.94 0.00
CA ALA A 137 0.97 8.79 -0.92
C ALA A 137 0.59 10.28 -0.78
N ALA A 138 -0.71 10.57 -0.67
CA ALA A 138 -1.21 11.93 -0.54
C ALA A 138 -0.72 12.62 0.75
N VAL A 139 -0.73 11.92 1.89
CA VAL A 139 -0.33 12.50 3.18
C VAL A 139 1.19 12.75 3.28
N VAL A 140 2.02 11.98 2.58
CA VAL A 140 3.48 12.17 2.57
C VAL A 140 3.97 13.22 1.56
N GLY A 141 3.15 13.59 0.59
CA GLY A 141 3.53 14.64 -0.35
C GLY A 141 3.08 14.46 -1.78
N GLY A 142 2.53 13.32 -2.12
CA GLY A 142 1.95 13.04 -3.43
C GLY A 142 2.41 11.74 -4.06
N MET A 143 1.66 11.31 -5.06
CA MET A 143 1.88 10.02 -5.74
C MET A 143 3.23 9.95 -6.48
N GLY A 144 3.81 11.08 -6.84
CA GLY A 144 5.13 11.14 -7.48
C GLY A 144 6.30 10.71 -6.57
N LEU A 145 6.04 10.49 -5.27
CA LEU A 145 7.02 10.04 -4.28
C LEU A 145 6.80 8.59 -3.82
N ALA A 146 5.68 7.97 -4.15
CA ALA A 146 5.30 6.68 -3.60
C ALA A 146 5.78 5.50 -4.47
N PRO A 147 6.78 4.73 -4.02
CA PRO A 147 7.20 3.50 -4.69
C PRO A 147 6.21 2.37 -4.40
N ALA A 148 6.14 1.38 -5.31
CA ALA A 148 5.36 0.18 -5.07
C ALA A 148 5.98 -1.05 -5.73
N ALA A 149 5.51 -2.23 -5.31
CA ALA A 149 5.90 -3.50 -5.91
C ALA A 149 4.82 -4.55 -5.71
N ASN A 150 4.65 -5.40 -6.71
CA ASN A 150 3.90 -6.66 -6.61
C ASN A 150 4.89 -7.79 -6.38
N ILE A 151 5.05 -8.19 -5.13
CA ILE A 151 6.09 -9.13 -4.71
C ILE A 151 5.53 -10.54 -4.59
N ASN A 152 6.23 -11.50 -5.18
CA ASN A 152 6.08 -12.91 -4.86
C ASN A 152 7.17 -13.30 -3.83
N PRO A 153 6.81 -13.41 -2.55
CA PRO A 153 7.79 -13.68 -1.50
C PRO A 153 8.49 -15.03 -1.64
N GLU A 154 7.78 -16.03 -2.15
CA GLU A 154 8.28 -17.39 -2.37
C GLU A 154 9.22 -17.48 -3.58
N LYS A 155 9.29 -16.45 -4.42
CA LYS A 155 10.12 -16.38 -5.63
C LYS A 155 9.84 -17.49 -6.66
N GLU A 156 8.65 -18.11 -6.60
CA GLU A 156 8.22 -19.11 -7.58
C GLU A 156 7.85 -18.47 -8.94
N TYR A 157 7.42 -17.21 -8.90
CA TYR A 157 7.04 -16.39 -10.05
C TYR A 157 7.77 -15.04 -9.99
N PRO A 158 7.94 -14.35 -11.12
CA PRO A 158 8.55 -13.02 -11.12
C PRO A 158 7.75 -12.02 -10.31
N SER A 159 8.46 -11.15 -9.60
CA SER A 159 7.89 -9.95 -8.98
C SER A 159 7.89 -8.80 -9.98
N MET A 160 6.97 -7.85 -9.82
CA MET A 160 6.88 -6.64 -10.64
C MET A 160 7.09 -5.41 -9.75
N PHE A 161 7.82 -4.44 -10.27
CA PHE A 161 8.16 -3.20 -9.57
C PHE A 161 7.70 -2.02 -10.39
N GLU A 162 6.75 -1.27 -9.85
CA GLU A 162 6.15 -0.09 -10.47
C GLU A 162 5.75 0.91 -9.39
N PRO A 163 5.73 2.22 -9.66
CA PRO A 163 5.25 3.21 -8.69
C PRO A 163 3.72 3.08 -8.49
N VAL A 164 3.22 3.66 -7.39
CA VAL A 164 1.77 3.69 -7.10
C VAL A 164 1.00 4.40 -8.21
N HIS A 165 1.55 5.50 -8.77
CA HIS A 165 0.89 6.26 -9.82
C HIS A 165 0.83 5.49 -11.16
N GLY A 166 -0.21 5.77 -11.94
CA GLY A 166 -0.36 5.25 -13.30
C GLY A 166 0.47 6.03 -14.35
N SER A 167 0.12 5.84 -15.61
CA SER A 167 0.83 6.41 -16.77
C SER A 167 0.66 7.91 -16.98
N ALA A 168 -0.27 8.58 -16.29
CA ALA A 168 -0.57 10.00 -16.32
C ALA A 168 -0.56 10.58 -17.77
N PRO A 169 -1.43 10.11 -18.67
CA PRO A 169 -1.40 10.46 -20.10
C PRO A 169 -1.61 11.95 -20.35
N ASP A 170 -2.22 12.67 -19.44
CA ASP A 170 -2.49 14.11 -19.47
C ASP A 170 -1.22 14.96 -19.38
N ILE A 171 -0.15 14.43 -18.78
CA ILE A 171 1.17 15.13 -18.70
C ILE A 171 2.25 14.48 -19.56
N ALA A 172 1.92 13.43 -20.31
CA ALA A 172 2.88 12.76 -21.16
C ALA A 172 3.50 13.71 -22.21
N GLY A 173 4.83 13.65 -22.37
CA GLY A 173 5.57 14.49 -23.30
C GLY A 173 5.80 15.92 -22.84
N GLN A 174 5.33 16.35 -21.68
CA GLN A 174 5.51 17.71 -21.17
C GLN A 174 6.80 17.90 -20.36
N ASN A 175 7.55 16.83 -20.09
CA ASN A 175 8.78 16.83 -19.28
C ASN A 175 8.61 17.44 -17.86
N ILE A 176 7.48 17.19 -17.22
CA ILE A 176 7.14 17.71 -15.88
C ILE A 176 6.89 16.62 -14.86
N ALA A 177 6.97 15.35 -15.26
CA ALA A 177 6.73 14.22 -14.38
C ALA A 177 7.84 14.09 -13.33
N ASN A 178 7.45 13.84 -12.07
CA ASN A 178 8.39 13.52 -11.01
C ASN A 178 8.91 12.09 -11.18
N PRO A 179 10.22 11.84 -11.33
CA PRO A 179 10.76 10.51 -11.53
C PRO A 179 11.06 9.77 -10.22
N ILE A 180 10.91 10.40 -9.06
CA ILE A 180 11.38 9.87 -7.77
C ILE A 180 10.71 8.55 -7.43
N ALA A 181 9.39 8.44 -7.57
CA ALA A 181 8.68 7.19 -7.27
C ALA A 181 9.22 6.01 -8.10
N GLN A 182 9.48 6.24 -9.40
CA GLN A 182 10.02 5.20 -10.28
C GLN A 182 11.48 4.83 -9.92
N ILE A 183 12.30 5.80 -9.55
CA ILE A 183 13.70 5.56 -9.14
C ILE A 183 13.73 4.80 -7.81
N TRP A 184 12.88 5.20 -6.86
CA TRP A 184 12.76 4.53 -5.56
C TRP A 184 12.21 3.10 -5.71
N THR A 185 11.27 2.88 -6.61
CA THR A 185 10.81 1.54 -6.99
C THR A 185 11.96 0.66 -7.47
N GLY A 186 12.94 1.24 -8.20
CA GLY A 186 14.18 0.56 -8.56
C GLY A 186 15.04 0.17 -7.35
N ALA A 187 15.08 1.00 -6.31
CA ALA A 187 15.74 0.63 -5.05
C ALA A 187 15.04 -0.56 -4.38
N MET A 188 13.71 -0.56 -4.28
CA MET A 188 12.95 -1.70 -3.76
C MET A 188 13.21 -3.00 -4.54
N MET A 189 13.38 -2.91 -5.86
CA MET A 189 13.74 -4.06 -6.68
C MET A 189 15.13 -4.60 -6.31
N LEU A 190 16.11 -3.74 -6.09
CA LEU A 190 17.45 -4.14 -5.67
C LEU A 190 17.44 -4.81 -4.30
N ASP A 191 16.68 -4.28 -3.34
CA ASP A 191 16.50 -4.89 -2.02
C ASP A 191 15.91 -6.31 -2.14
N HIS A 192 14.86 -6.47 -2.96
CA HIS A 192 14.24 -7.77 -3.20
C HIS A 192 15.20 -8.78 -3.84
N LEU A 193 16.11 -8.31 -4.67
CA LEU A 193 17.15 -9.13 -5.31
C LEU A 193 18.36 -9.41 -4.40
N GLY A 194 18.39 -8.85 -3.19
CA GLY A 194 19.48 -9.04 -2.23
C GLY A 194 20.67 -8.07 -2.40
N HIS A 195 20.45 -6.94 -3.09
CA HIS A 195 21.42 -5.86 -3.28
C HIS A 195 21.11 -4.65 -2.41
N GLU A 196 20.93 -4.87 -1.10
CA GLU A 196 20.46 -3.86 -0.12
C GLU A 196 21.34 -2.60 -0.10
N ASP A 197 22.67 -2.74 -0.18
CA ASP A 197 23.60 -1.61 -0.23
C ASP A 197 23.35 -0.71 -1.46
N ALA A 198 23.01 -1.30 -2.59
CA ALA A 198 22.70 -0.55 -3.81
C ALA A 198 21.32 0.13 -3.72
N GLY A 199 20.32 -0.55 -3.16
CA GLY A 199 19.00 0.02 -2.85
C GLY A 199 19.13 1.22 -1.92
N LYS A 200 19.89 1.05 -0.83
CA LYS A 200 20.17 2.14 0.13
C LYS A 200 20.88 3.33 -0.53
N ALA A 201 21.86 3.10 -1.36
CA ALA A 201 22.57 4.20 -2.05
C ALA A 201 21.63 5.04 -2.93
N ILE A 202 20.62 4.42 -3.55
CA ILE A 202 19.60 5.14 -4.33
C ILE A 202 18.70 5.97 -3.40
N THR A 203 18.21 5.39 -2.30
CA THR A 203 17.36 6.13 -1.35
C THR A 203 18.11 7.29 -0.70
N ASP A 204 19.36 7.09 -0.28
CA ASP A 204 20.21 8.16 0.26
C ASP A 204 20.41 9.30 -0.77
N ALA A 205 20.56 8.98 -2.05
CA ALA A 205 20.68 9.98 -3.11
C ALA A 205 19.37 10.77 -3.34
N ILE A 206 18.21 10.10 -3.26
CA ILE A 206 16.89 10.77 -3.33
C ILE A 206 16.76 11.76 -2.17
N GLU A 207 17.07 11.34 -0.95
CA GLU A 207 17.00 12.19 0.24
C GLU A 207 17.91 13.40 0.12
N ALA A 208 19.15 13.21 -0.35
CA ALA A 208 20.12 14.30 -0.56
C ALA A 208 19.60 15.34 -1.57
N VAL A 209 19.07 14.91 -2.71
CA VAL A 209 18.51 15.80 -3.74
C VAL A 209 17.32 16.59 -3.21
N LEU A 210 16.43 15.94 -2.45
CA LEU A 210 15.28 16.59 -1.84
C LEU A 210 15.70 17.61 -0.76
N ALA A 211 16.72 17.29 0.05
CA ALA A 211 17.26 18.17 1.08
C ALA A 211 17.97 19.41 0.49
N GLU A 212 18.69 19.25 -0.63
CA GLU A 212 19.34 20.36 -1.35
C GLU A 212 18.32 21.33 -1.97
N GLY A 213 17.11 20.84 -2.28
CA GLY A 213 16.03 21.66 -2.86
C GLY A 213 16.29 22.13 -4.30
N GLY A 214 17.32 21.60 -4.94
CA GLY A 214 17.66 21.90 -6.34
C GLY A 214 16.95 20.95 -7.30
N GLY A 215 16.36 21.48 -8.37
CA GLY A 215 15.75 20.65 -9.42
C GLY A 215 14.43 19.97 -9.02
N LEU A 216 13.70 20.52 -8.05
CA LEU A 216 12.40 20.00 -7.65
C LEU A 216 11.36 20.16 -8.76
N THR A 217 10.55 19.13 -8.96
CA THR A 217 9.41 19.16 -9.88
C THR A 217 8.25 19.99 -9.32
N ARG A 218 7.25 20.30 -10.15
CA ARG A 218 6.14 21.20 -9.81
C ARG A 218 5.29 20.69 -8.64
N ASP A 219 5.07 19.38 -8.54
CA ASP A 219 4.36 18.73 -7.44
C ASP A 219 5.08 18.90 -6.10
N LEU A 220 6.40 19.11 -6.12
CA LEU A 220 7.22 19.43 -4.94
C LEU A 220 7.47 20.93 -4.74
N GLY A 221 6.75 21.78 -5.47
CA GLY A 221 6.89 23.23 -5.39
C GLY A 221 8.07 23.83 -6.17
N GLY A 222 8.72 23.03 -7.00
CA GLY A 222 9.81 23.47 -7.88
C GLY A 222 9.35 23.91 -9.26
N THR A 223 10.32 24.02 -10.17
CA THR A 223 10.09 24.49 -11.56
C THR A 223 10.69 23.56 -12.61
N ALA A 224 11.32 22.48 -12.20
CA ALA A 224 11.91 21.49 -13.10
C ALA A 224 10.83 20.67 -13.84
#